data_eaa84a591e3ebe400ad0e5c3f592f840
#
_entry.id   eaa84a591e3ebe400ad0e5c3f592f840
#
_cell.length_a   1.000
_cell.length_b   1.000
_cell.length_c   1.000
_cell.angle_alpha   90.00
_cell.angle_beta   90.00
_cell.angle_gamma   90.00
#
_symmetry.space_group_name_H-M   'P 1'
#
loop_
_entity.id
_entity.type
_entity.pdbx_description
1 polymer ?
#
loop_
_entity_poly.entity_id
_entity_poly.type
_entity_poly.pdbx_seq_one_letter_code
_entity_poly.pdbx_strand_id
1 'polypeptide(L)'
;MSRMDDDDARRAWQLLMKFFFAERERLPSLADGFDLSPVQCHVLHLIEPERPVPMGRLADTLGCDASNVTGLVDRLEARGLVRRRPSDEDRRVKVIHLTPAGSRLRAELLRHLTGRSCRLSSLSAADQRSLVRILQALLEEK
;
A
#
# COMPACT_ATOMS: atom_id res chain seq x y z
N MET A 1 12.92 -10.22 -30.53
CA MET A 1 11.72 -10.04 -29.70
C MET A 1 10.50 -10.32 -30.56
N SER A 2 9.79 -11.38 -30.25
CA SER A 2 8.75 -11.94 -31.12
C SER A 2 7.42 -11.21 -30.91
N ARG A 3 6.58 -11.11 -31.95
CA ARG A 3 5.20 -10.57 -31.90
C ARG A 3 4.32 -11.23 -30.82
N MET A 4 4.63 -12.47 -30.41
CA MET A 4 3.95 -13.19 -29.31
C MET A 4 4.21 -12.56 -27.95
N ASP A 5 5.43 -12.09 -27.67
CA ASP A 5 5.79 -11.50 -26.38
C ASP A 5 5.04 -10.17 -26.11
N ASP A 6 4.76 -9.41 -27.17
CA ASP A 6 4.06 -8.12 -27.07
C ASP A 6 2.55 -8.30 -26.82
N ASP A 7 1.96 -9.38 -27.31
CA ASP A 7 0.54 -9.69 -27.10
C ASP A 7 0.28 -10.21 -25.68
N ASP A 8 1.16 -11.05 -25.16
CA ASP A 8 1.09 -11.57 -23.80
C ASP A 8 1.34 -10.46 -22.75
N ALA A 9 2.30 -9.58 -22.98
CA ALA A 9 2.53 -8.41 -22.12
C ALA A 9 1.31 -7.47 -22.08
N ARG A 10 0.71 -7.19 -23.25
CA ARG A 10 -0.52 -6.38 -23.35
C ARG A 10 -1.68 -7.06 -22.62
N ARG A 11 -1.86 -8.36 -22.81
CA ARG A 11 -2.91 -9.13 -22.14
C ARG A 11 -2.72 -9.16 -20.63
N ALA A 12 -1.48 -9.37 -20.15
CA ALA A 12 -1.13 -9.33 -18.74
C ALA A 12 -1.47 -7.97 -18.13
N TRP A 13 -1.10 -6.87 -18.80
CA TRP A 13 -1.47 -5.52 -18.37
C TRP A 13 -2.98 -5.33 -18.24
N GLN A 14 -3.75 -5.73 -19.26
CA GLN A 14 -5.21 -5.61 -19.23
C GLN A 14 -5.84 -6.40 -18.07
N LEU A 15 -5.35 -7.61 -17.79
CA LEU A 15 -5.83 -8.44 -16.71
C LEU A 15 -5.44 -7.85 -15.35
N LEU A 16 -4.22 -7.34 -15.21
CA LEU A 16 -3.75 -6.67 -14.01
C LEU A 16 -4.62 -5.45 -13.68
N MET A 17 -4.93 -4.63 -14.69
CA MET A 17 -5.80 -3.46 -14.52
C MET A 17 -7.23 -3.86 -14.13
N LYS A 18 -7.80 -4.89 -14.76
CA LYS A 18 -9.12 -5.42 -14.38
C LYS A 18 -9.12 -5.91 -12.93
N PHE A 19 -8.10 -6.65 -12.53
CA PHE A 19 -7.94 -7.12 -11.16
C PHE A 19 -7.83 -5.95 -10.18
N PHE A 20 -6.99 -4.97 -10.46
CA PHE A 20 -6.79 -3.79 -9.63
C PHE A 20 -8.10 -3.02 -9.41
N PHE A 21 -8.86 -2.75 -10.48
CA PHE A 21 -10.14 -2.05 -10.35
C PHE A 21 -11.18 -2.87 -9.60
N ALA A 22 -11.24 -4.18 -9.82
CA ALA A 22 -12.16 -5.05 -9.10
C ALA A 22 -11.86 -5.14 -7.59
N GLU A 23 -10.57 -5.16 -7.20
CA GLU A 23 -10.18 -5.11 -5.79
C GLU A 23 -10.39 -3.72 -5.18
N ARG A 24 -10.19 -2.66 -5.97
CA ARG A 24 -10.42 -1.28 -5.51
C ARG A 24 -11.86 -1.01 -5.11
N GLU A 25 -12.83 -1.63 -5.75
CA GLU A 25 -14.26 -1.49 -5.40
C GLU A 25 -14.59 -2.03 -3.99
N ARG A 26 -13.74 -2.90 -3.45
CA ARG A 26 -13.90 -3.48 -2.10
C ARG A 26 -13.30 -2.61 -1.00
N LEU A 27 -12.38 -1.71 -1.34
CA LEU A 27 -11.66 -0.88 -0.38
C LEU A 27 -12.57 0.08 0.41
N PRO A 28 -13.60 0.74 -0.17
CA PRO A 28 -14.47 1.64 0.58
C PRO A 28 -15.16 0.94 1.75
N SER A 29 -15.82 -0.20 1.52
CA SER A 29 -16.51 -0.92 2.59
C SER A 29 -15.58 -1.48 3.65
N LEU A 30 -14.35 -1.86 3.27
CA LEU A 30 -13.32 -2.24 4.22
C LEU A 30 -12.88 -1.03 5.07
N ALA A 31 -12.61 0.09 4.42
CA ALA A 31 -12.17 1.32 5.08
C ALA A 31 -13.23 1.85 6.05
N ASP A 32 -14.50 1.80 5.68
CA ASP A 32 -15.64 2.18 6.54
C ASP A 32 -15.69 1.35 7.82
N GLY A 33 -15.38 0.06 7.75
CA GLY A 33 -15.31 -0.83 8.92
C GLY A 33 -14.23 -0.42 9.95
N PHE A 34 -13.25 0.38 9.53
CA PHE A 34 -12.18 0.90 10.39
C PHE A 34 -12.27 2.41 10.64
N ASP A 35 -13.35 3.05 10.17
CA ASP A 35 -13.51 4.51 10.22
C ASP A 35 -12.30 5.24 9.61
N LEU A 36 -11.89 4.79 8.43
CA LEU A 36 -10.79 5.33 7.64
C LEU A 36 -11.24 5.57 6.21
N SER A 37 -10.62 6.52 5.53
CA SER A 37 -10.74 6.61 4.08
C SER A 37 -9.84 5.55 3.40
N PRO A 38 -10.14 5.14 2.15
CA PRO A 38 -9.28 4.22 1.40
C PRO A 38 -7.83 4.70 1.30
N VAL A 39 -7.61 6.01 1.15
CA VAL A 39 -6.27 6.61 1.09
C VAL A 39 -5.55 6.51 2.44
N GLN A 40 -6.26 6.71 3.55
CA GLN A 40 -5.69 6.52 4.89
C GLN A 40 -5.27 5.07 5.14
N CYS A 41 -6.10 4.10 4.70
CA CYS A 41 -5.72 2.68 4.73
C CYS A 41 -4.45 2.42 3.93
N HIS A 42 -4.35 3.04 2.75
CA HIS A 42 -3.18 2.89 1.90
C HIS A 42 -1.92 3.50 2.55
N VAL A 43 -2.02 4.68 3.15
CA VAL A 43 -0.91 5.30 3.90
C VAL A 43 -0.44 4.39 5.03
N LEU A 44 -1.36 3.85 5.83
CA LEU A 44 -1.00 2.90 6.90
C LEU A 44 -0.31 1.65 6.37
N HIS A 45 -0.73 1.17 5.20
CA HIS A 45 -0.10 0.03 4.55
C HIS A 45 1.34 0.31 4.11
N LEU A 46 1.61 1.51 3.60
CA LEU A 46 2.93 1.92 3.12
C LEU A 46 3.96 2.09 4.24
N ILE A 47 3.52 2.37 5.47
CA ILE A 47 4.43 2.55 6.60
C ILE A 47 4.65 1.20 7.28
N GLU A 48 5.87 0.70 7.21
CA GLU A 48 6.26 -0.51 7.93
C GLU A 48 6.59 -0.19 9.40
N PRO A 49 6.28 -1.10 10.36
CA PRO A 49 6.49 -0.83 11.79
C PRO A 49 7.91 -0.42 12.17
N GLU A 50 8.91 -1.03 11.55
CA GLU A 50 10.33 -0.80 11.84
C GLU A 50 11.02 0.17 10.87
N ARG A 51 10.26 0.71 9.89
CA ARG A 51 10.81 1.56 8.83
C ARG A 51 10.02 2.85 8.70
N PRO A 52 10.52 3.93 9.31
CA PRO A 52 9.91 5.24 9.13
C PRO A 52 9.99 5.70 7.67
N VAL A 53 8.94 6.37 7.21
CA VAL A 53 8.83 6.82 5.82
C VAL A 53 8.91 8.36 5.78
N PRO A 54 9.82 8.93 4.97
CA PRO A 54 9.86 10.38 4.77
C PRO A 54 8.56 10.90 4.15
N MET A 55 8.12 12.08 4.58
CA MET A 55 6.92 12.76 4.05
C MET A 55 6.94 12.89 2.52
N GLY A 56 8.08 13.28 1.96
CA GLY A 56 8.26 13.41 0.51
C GLY A 56 8.06 12.09 -0.22
N ARG A 57 8.54 10.98 0.35
CA ARG A 57 8.36 9.65 -0.24
C ARG A 57 6.91 9.19 -0.24
N LEU A 58 6.14 9.54 0.80
CA LEU A 58 4.70 9.28 0.81
C LEU A 58 3.99 10.06 -0.30
N ALA A 59 4.35 11.33 -0.51
CA ALA A 59 3.80 12.16 -1.57
C ALA A 59 4.07 11.54 -2.95
N ASP A 60 5.31 11.15 -3.21
CA ASP A 60 5.72 10.51 -4.47
C ASP A 60 4.96 9.20 -4.71
N THR A 61 4.87 8.35 -3.70
CA THR A 61 4.20 7.04 -3.80
C THR A 61 2.69 7.18 -4.01
N LEU A 62 2.06 8.18 -3.38
CA LEU A 62 0.63 8.44 -3.51
C LEU A 62 0.28 9.25 -4.77
N GLY A 63 1.27 9.80 -5.47
CA GLY A 63 1.07 10.71 -6.58
C GLY A 63 0.28 11.96 -6.18
N CYS A 64 0.47 12.43 -4.95
CA CYS A 64 -0.25 13.56 -4.36
C CYS A 64 0.69 14.74 -4.09
N ASP A 65 0.11 15.94 -4.03
CA ASP A 65 0.83 17.10 -3.54
C ASP A 65 1.18 16.99 -2.05
N ALA A 66 2.29 17.61 -1.66
CA ALA A 66 2.77 17.60 -0.28
C ALA A 66 1.71 18.10 0.74
N SER A 67 0.87 19.08 0.35
CA SER A 67 -0.23 19.59 1.19
C SER A 67 -1.30 18.53 1.47
N ASN A 68 -1.65 17.72 0.47
CA ASN A 68 -2.61 16.62 0.61
C ASN A 68 -2.08 15.54 1.56
N VAL A 69 -0.81 15.17 1.40
CA VAL A 69 -0.15 14.21 2.30
C VAL A 69 -0.10 14.73 3.73
N THR A 70 0.21 16.02 3.91
CA THR A 70 0.20 16.66 5.23
C THR A 70 -1.16 16.52 5.90
N GLY A 71 -2.26 16.83 5.21
CA GLY A 71 -3.62 16.68 5.73
C GLY A 71 -4.01 15.24 6.05
N LEU A 72 -3.55 14.27 5.25
CA LEU A 72 -3.77 12.84 5.51
C LEU A 72 -3.03 12.39 6.78
N VAL A 73 -1.78 12.78 6.91
CA VAL A 73 -0.96 12.44 8.08
C VAL A 73 -1.47 13.14 9.34
N ASP A 74 -1.92 14.39 9.25
CA ASP A 74 -2.53 15.12 10.37
C ASP A 74 -3.73 14.35 10.96
N ARG A 75 -4.62 13.84 10.11
CA ARG A 75 -5.78 13.05 10.53
C ARG A 75 -5.39 11.73 11.18
N LEU A 76 -4.39 11.03 10.64
CA LEU A 76 -3.88 9.79 11.22
C LEU A 76 -3.16 10.03 12.56
N GLU A 77 -2.43 11.16 12.66
CA GLU A 77 -1.75 11.56 13.89
C GLU A 77 -2.75 11.97 14.97
N ALA A 78 -3.80 12.71 14.62
CA ALA A 78 -4.90 13.06 15.52
C ALA A 78 -5.61 11.82 16.10
N ARG A 79 -5.66 10.72 15.35
CA ARG A 79 -6.18 9.43 15.81
C ARG A 79 -5.14 8.58 16.56
N GLY A 80 -3.93 9.07 16.75
CA GLY A 80 -2.87 8.37 17.45
C GLY A 80 -2.31 7.16 16.69
N LEU A 81 -2.51 7.08 15.37
CA LEU A 81 -2.08 5.94 14.55
C LEU A 81 -0.66 6.10 14.00
N VAL A 82 -0.23 7.33 13.80
CA VAL A 82 1.12 7.68 13.34
C VAL A 82 1.70 8.81 14.16
N ARG A 83 3.00 9.02 14.08
CA ARG A 83 3.72 10.18 14.65
C ARG A 83 4.77 10.67 13.69
N ARG A 84 4.89 12.00 13.60
CA ARG A 84 6.01 12.66 12.89
C ARG A 84 7.19 12.82 13.83
N ARG A 85 8.38 12.52 13.32
CA ARG A 85 9.64 12.79 14.02
C ARG A 85 10.67 13.31 13.01
N PRO A 86 11.66 14.09 13.47
CA PRO A 86 12.83 14.34 12.64
C PRO A 86 13.53 13.00 12.30
N SER A 87 14.08 12.89 11.10
CA SER A 87 14.93 11.75 10.75
C SER A 87 16.23 11.76 11.59
N ASP A 88 16.71 10.59 11.96
CA ASP A 88 17.98 10.45 12.66
C ASP A 88 19.18 10.82 11.77
N GLU A 89 19.04 10.63 10.45
CA GLU A 89 20.08 10.95 9.46
C GLU A 89 20.11 12.44 9.11
N ASP A 90 18.93 13.07 8.93
CA ASP A 90 18.81 14.51 8.65
C ASP A 90 17.57 15.06 9.38
N ARG A 91 17.81 15.85 10.42
CA ARG A 91 16.75 16.46 11.26
C ARG A 91 15.82 17.41 10.52
N ARG A 92 16.20 17.85 9.31
CA ARG A 92 15.34 18.69 8.45
C ARG A 92 14.24 17.86 7.80
N VAL A 93 14.47 16.57 7.62
CA VAL A 93 13.52 15.64 7.04
C VAL A 93 12.57 15.11 8.12
N LYS A 94 11.28 15.25 7.90
CA LYS A 94 10.25 14.65 8.75
C LYS A 94 9.94 13.26 8.24
N VAL A 95 9.98 12.29 9.15
CA VAL A 95 9.62 10.90 8.90
C VAL A 95 8.40 10.51 9.71
N ILE A 96 7.62 9.62 9.16
CA ILE A 96 6.38 9.11 9.76
C ILE A 96 6.63 7.71 10.31
N HIS A 97 6.28 7.54 11.57
CA HIS A 97 6.33 6.26 12.26
C HIS A 97 4.92 5.77 12.58
N LEU A 98 4.70 4.47 12.54
CA LEU A 98 3.52 3.89 13.16
C LEU A 98 3.62 3.95 14.68
N THR A 99 2.52 4.26 15.34
CA THR A 99 2.39 4.02 16.78
C THR A 99 2.07 2.53 17.04
N PRO A 100 2.13 2.04 18.26
CA PRO A 100 1.63 0.70 18.58
C PRO A 100 0.18 0.48 18.16
N ALA A 101 -0.68 1.49 18.30
CA ALA A 101 -2.07 1.45 17.82
C ALA A 101 -2.14 1.39 16.30
N GLY A 102 -1.32 2.18 15.60
CA GLY A 102 -1.21 2.15 14.14
C GLY A 102 -0.71 0.80 13.61
N SER A 103 0.28 0.21 14.27
CA SER A 103 0.80 -1.12 13.91
C SER A 103 -0.26 -2.22 14.06
N ARG A 104 -1.04 -2.20 15.15
CA ARG A 104 -2.16 -3.14 15.35
C ARG A 104 -3.22 -2.99 14.28
N LEU A 105 -3.63 -1.75 14.01
CA LEU A 105 -4.65 -1.46 13.00
C LEU A 105 -4.17 -1.87 11.59
N ARG A 106 -2.92 -1.59 11.25
CA ARG A 106 -2.30 -2.04 10.00
C ARG A 106 -2.34 -3.56 9.84
N ALA A 107 -1.96 -4.29 10.88
CA ALA A 107 -2.00 -5.74 10.87
C ALA A 107 -3.42 -6.29 10.68
N GLU A 108 -4.40 -5.64 11.29
CA GLU A 108 -5.80 -6.00 11.13
C GLU A 108 -6.32 -5.70 9.73
N LEU A 109 -6.01 -4.54 9.17
CA LEU A 109 -6.30 -4.19 7.76
C LEU A 109 -5.71 -5.23 6.79
N LEU A 110 -4.44 -5.62 6.99
CA LEU A 110 -3.79 -6.63 6.15
C LEU A 110 -4.50 -7.99 6.24
N ARG A 111 -4.90 -8.42 7.44
CA ARG A 111 -5.66 -9.67 7.60
C ARG A 111 -6.99 -9.64 6.85
N HIS A 112 -7.68 -8.51 6.82
CA HIS A 112 -8.93 -8.35 6.07
C HIS A 112 -8.67 -8.31 4.55
N LEU A 113 -7.61 -7.63 4.11
CA LEU A 113 -7.23 -7.57 2.71
C LEU A 113 -6.79 -8.93 2.15
N THR A 114 -6.07 -9.72 2.96
CA THR A 114 -5.49 -11.01 2.55
C THR A 114 -6.30 -12.22 3.01
N GLY A 115 -7.41 -12.02 3.72
CA GLY A 115 -8.29 -13.07 4.23
C GLY A 115 -9.04 -13.84 3.13
N ARG A 116 -9.96 -14.72 3.55
CA ARG A 116 -10.72 -15.63 2.66
C ARG A 116 -11.47 -14.93 1.53
N SER A 117 -11.77 -13.65 1.68
CA SER A 117 -12.41 -12.85 0.63
C SER A 117 -11.42 -12.27 -0.38
N CYS A 118 -10.13 -12.41 -0.17
CA CYS A 118 -9.11 -12.00 -1.14
C CYS A 118 -9.05 -13.00 -2.30
N ARG A 119 -9.21 -12.51 -3.53
CA ARG A 119 -9.14 -13.37 -4.73
C ARG A 119 -7.80 -14.07 -4.87
N LEU A 120 -6.72 -13.48 -4.36
CA LEU A 120 -5.40 -14.11 -4.38
C LEU A 120 -5.34 -15.38 -3.50
N SER A 121 -6.17 -15.47 -2.46
CA SER A 121 -6.22 -16.67 -1.61
C SER A 121 -6.85 -17.89 -2.30
N SER A 122 -7.54 -17.70 -3.42
CA SER A 122 -8.09 -18.79 -4.24
C SER A 122 -7.05 -19.45 -5.15
N LEU A 123 -5.88 -18.84 -5.30
CA LEU A 123 -4.77 -19.41 -6.07
C LEU A 123 -4.11 -20.57 -5.32
N SER A 124 -3.57 -21.53 -6.06
CA SER A 124 -2.71 -22.54 -5.47
C SER A 124 -1.47 -21.92 -4.82
N ALA A 125 -0.89 -22.60 -3.83
CA ALA A 125 0.33 -22.12 -3.18
C ALA A 125 1.50 -21.94 -4.18
N ALA A 126 1.55 -22.72 -5.25
CA ALA A 126 2.55 -22.59 -6.31
C ALA A 126 2.34 -21.30 -7.12
N ASP A 127 1.08 -21.00 -7.48
CA ASP A 127 0.74 -19.79 -8.23
C ASP A 127 0.96 -18.52 -7.39
N GLN A 128 0.62 -18.56 -6.10
CA GLN A 128 0.91 -17.45 -5.18
C GLN A 128 2.40 -17.15 -5.12
N ARG A 129 3.26 -18.18 -4.98
CA ARG A 129 4.72 -17.99 -5.00
C ARG A 129 5.23 -17.45 -6.34
N SER A 130 4.66 -17.94 -7.45
CA SER A 130 5.01 -17.44 -8.79
C SER A 130 4.62 -15.98 -8.96
N LEU A 131 3.44 -15.59 -8.49
CA LEU A 131 2.98 -14.21 -8.53
C LEU A 131 3.86 -13.29 -7.69
N VAL A 132 4.23 -13.71 -6.47
CA VAL A 132 5.16 -12.94 -5.62
C VAL A 132 6.47 -12.70 -6.36
N ARG A 133 7.08 -13.74 -6.92
CA ARG A 133 8.33 -13.64 -7.68
C ARG A 133 8.22 -12.69 -8.88
N ILE A 134 7.12 -12.77 -9.63
CA ILE A 134 6.88 -11.91 -10.81
C ILE A 134 6.75 -10.45 -10.38
N LEU A 135 5.94 -10.17 -9.35
CA LEU A 135 5.75 -8.80 -8.86
C LEU A 135 7.04 -8.20 -8.28
N GLN A 136 7.84 -9.00 -7.56
CA GLN A 136 9.14 -8.54 -7.06
C GLN A 136 10.06 -8.16 -8.22
N ALA A 137 10.19 -9.00 -9.25
CA ALA A 137 11.01 -8.70 -10.42
C ALA A 137 10.56 -7.40 -11.13
N LEU A 138 9.26 -7.16 -11.24
CA LEU A 138 8.74 -5.92 -11.84
C LEU A 138 8.98 -4.65 -11.00
N LEU A 139 9.10 -4.80 -9.67
CA LEU A 139 9.31 -3.68 -8.75
C LEU A 139 10.80 -3.38 -8.50
N GLU A 140 11.68 -4.34 -8.74
CA GLU A 140 13.13 -4.20 -8.53
C GLU A 140 13.87 -3.60 -9.75
N GLU A 141 13.23 -3.55 -10.92
CA GLU A 141 13.78 -2.87 -12.12
C GLU A 141 13.68 -1.34 -11.96
N LYS A 142 14.62 -0.78 -11.15
CA LYS A 142 14.91 0.66 -11.11
C LYS A 142 16.40 0.90 -11.08
#